data_e332cdaf31a29f4b90eb906143885b10
#
_entry.id   e332cdaf31a29f4b90eb906143885b10
#
_cell.length_a   1.000
_cell.length_b   1.000
_cell.length_c   1.000
_cell.angle_alpha   90.00
_cell.angle_beta   90.00
_cell.angle_gamma   90.00
#
_symmetry.space_group_name_H-M   'P 1'
#
loop_
_entity.id
_entity.type
_entity.pdbx_description
1 polymer ?
#
loop_
_entity_poly.entity_id
_entity_poly.type
_entity_poly.pdbx_seq_one_letter_code
_entity_poly.pdbx_strand_id
1 'polypeptide(L)'
;MDKLFDVVIKNARVVRPNKTAVDCLDIAIKDGKIAQLGPDIQADLAKDVFDARNRLAFPGCVDSHMHIGIYAPLAQDAVSESKAAATGGVTSSLNYLRTGHYYLNRGGPYRDFMPEVYKQSEGRFWVDYGFHLAPIESAHIDEMDYLVTEHGIPSFKIFMFYGGYGLHGASSKQNEFLMIGPDERYDIAHFEFIMRSAQRLMETYPDRAANISVSLHCELAEILNAYTKIVEREGKLTGLHAYSAARPPHSEGLAIWIASYLANETNCVNINL
;
A
#
# COMPACT_ATOMS: atom_id res chain seq x y z
N MET A 1 -18.98 39.83 -8.21
CA MET A 1 -19.74 38.92 -7.34
C MET A 1 -18.82 37.79 -6.93
N ASP A 2 -18.82 37.46 -5.67
CA ASP A 2 -18.03 36.32 -5.19
C ASP A 2 -18.61 35.03 -5.80
N LYS A 3 -17.74 34.20 -6.33
CA LYS A 3 -18.14 32.93 -6.94
C LYS A 3 -18.52 31.93 -5.86
N LEU A 4 -19.65 31.26 -6.01
CA LEU A 4 -20.17 30.29 -5.04
C LEU A 4 -19.33 29.01 -5.01
N PHE A 5 -18.84 28.59 -6.19
CA PHE A 5 -18.07 27.36 -6.38
C PHE A 5 -16.67 27.65 -6.90
N ASP A 6 -15.74 26.75 -6.60
CA ASP A 6 -14.40 26.81 -7.19
C ASP A 6 -14.41 26.26 -8.61
N VAL A 7 -15.05 25.09 -8.81
CA VAL A 7 -15.18 24.43 -10.11
C VAL A 7 -16.62 23.93 -10.30
N VAL A 8 -17.12 24.06 -11.53
CA VAL A 8 -18.30 23.33 -11.98
C VAL A 8 -17.94 22.44 -13.17
N ILE A 9 -18.19 21.14 -13.03
CA ILE A 9 -18.09 20.18 -14.12
C ILE A 9 -19.47 20.03 -14.73
N LYS A 10 -19.61 20.41 -16.00
CA LYS A 10 -20.86 20.36 -16.76
C LYS A 10 -20.97 19.05 -17.55
N ASN A 11 -22.20 18.60 -17.78
CA ASN A 11 -22.51 17.52 -18.73
C ASN A 11 -21.78 16.19 -18.43
N ALA A 12 -21.67 15.81 -17.16
CA ALA A 12 -21.02 14.58 -16.74
C ALA A 12 -22.02 13.41 -16.67
N ARG A 13 -21.63 12.24 -17.15
CA ARG A 13 -22.32 10.99 -16.91
C ARG A 13 -21.82 10.40 -15.59
N VAL A 14 -22.52 10.72 -14.50
CA VAL A 14 -22.03 10.44 -13.13
C VAL A 14 -22.36 9.01 -12.74
N VAL A 15 -21.33 8.24 -12.42
CA VAL A 15 -21.42 6.90 -11.85
C VAL A 15 -21.38 7.02 -10.34
N ARG A 16 -22.38 6.48 -9.65
CA ARG A 16 -22.50 6.56 -8.19
C ARG A 16 -22.51 5.17 -7.57
N PRO A 17 -21.91 5.00 -6.38
CA PRO A 17 -22.03 3.77 -5.61
C PRO A 17 -23.52 3.44 -5.36
N ASN A 18 -23.85 2.17 -5.41
CA ASN A 18 -25.21 1.66 -5.13
C ASN A 18 -26.32 2.13 -6.10
N LYS A 19 -25.96 2.63 -7.28
CA LYS A 19 -26.91 2.92 -8.36
C LYS A 19 -26.51 2.19 -9.63
N THR A 20 -27.48 1.58 -10.28
CA THR A 20 -27.30 0.91 -11.58
C THR A 20 -27.42 1.88 -12.74
N ALA A 21 -28.12 3.01 -12.54
CA ALA A 21 -28.28 4.04 -13.58
C ALA A 21 -27.13 5.05 -13.53
N VAL A 22 -26.70 5.45 -14.72
CA VAL A 22 -25.74 6.55 -14.92
C VAL A 22 -26.55 7.80 -15.22
N ASP A 23 -26.47 8.79 -14.36
CA ASP A 23 -27.24 10.03 -14.51
C ASP A 23 -26.38 11.11 -15.22
N CYS A 24 -27.00 11.89 -16.12
CA CYS A 24 -26.37 13.09 -16.67
C CYS A 24 -26.56 14.26 -15.71
N LEU A 25 -25.49 14.68 -15.05
CA LEU A 25 -25.53 15.70 -14.00
C LEU A 25 -24.33 16.64 -14.13
N ASP A 26 -24.46 17.79 -13.50
CA ASP A 26 -23.34 18.69 -13.23
C ASP A 26 -22.81 18.46 -11.81
N ILE A 27 -21.53 18.72 -11.61
CA ILE A 27 -20.85 18.57 -10.31
C ILE A 27 -20.23 19.91 -9.94
N ALA A 28 -20.67 20.49 -8.82
CA ALA A 28 -20.07 21.70 -8.25
C ALA A 28 -19.13 21.35 -7.09
N ILE A 29 -17.95 21.92 -7.13
CA ILE A 29 -16.87 21.71 -6.15
C ILE A 29 -16.59 23.02 -5.42
N LYS A 30 -16.51 22.93 -4.10
CA LYS A 30 -16.15 24.03 -3.21
C LYS A 30 -15.22 23.54 -2.12
N ASP A 31 -14.12 24.22 -1.90
CA ASP A 31 -13.13 23.92 -0.87
C ASP A 31 -12.70 22.45 -0.90
N GLY A 32 -12.42 21.92 -2.11
CA GLY A 32 -11.98 20.55 -2.35
C GLY A 32 -13.04 19.47 -2.15
N LYS A 33 -14.32 19.85 -1.97
CA LYS A 33 -15.43 18.89 -1.75
C LYS A 33 -16.53 19.06 -2.79
N ILE A 34 -17.25 17.99 -3.07
CA ILE A 34 -18.47 18.05 -3.87
C ILE A 34 -19.53 18.78 -3.04
N ALA A 35 -19.83 19.99 -3.45
CA ALA A 35 -20.81 20.86 -2.77
C ALA A 35 -22.23 20.65 -3.28
N GLN A 36 -22.38 20.36 -4.58
CA GLN A 36 -23.67 20.11 -5.21
C GLN A 36 -23.54 19.11 -6.36
N LEU A 37 -24.57 18.27 -6.50
CA LEU A 37 -24.73 17.33 -7.62
C LEU A 37 -26.15 17.44 -8.12
N GLY A 38 -26.35 17.80 -9.38
CA GLY A 38 -27.68 17.98 -9.95
C GLY A 38 -27.66 18.45 -11.39
N PRO A 39 -28.82 18.50 -12.05
CA PRO A 39 -28.89 19.09 -13.39
C PRO A 39 -28.74 20.62 -13.32
N ASP A 40 -28.29 21.20 -14.43
CA ASP A 40 -28.33 22.63 -14.73
C ASP A 40 -27.71 23.57 -13.67
N ILE A 41 -26.57 23.17 -13.06
CA ILE A 41 -25.80 24.05 -12.19
C ILE A 41 -25.25 25.21 -13.04
N GLN A 42 -25.55 26.45 -12.65
CA GLN A 42 -25.15 27.64 -13.41
C GLN A 42 -23.63 27.79 -13.44
N ALA A 43 -23.07 27.88 -14.64
CA ALA A 43 -21.62 27.98 -14.86
C ALA A 43 -21.01 29.30 -14.33
N ASP A 44 -21.79 30.37 -14.35
CA ASP A 44 -21.37 31.69 -13.87
C ASP A 44 -21.21 31.77 -12.34
N LEU A 45 -21.69 30.78 -11.59
CA LEU A 45 -21.47 30.65 -10.15
C LEU A 45 -20.08 30.08 -9.79
N ALA A 46 -19.31 29.59 -10.75
CA ALA A 46 -17.99 29.00 -10.51
C ALA A 46 -16.84 29.89 -10.97
N LYS A 47 -15.67 29.73 -10.33
CA LYS A 47 -14.41 30.33 -10.80
C LYS A 47 -13.97 29.70 -12.11
N ASP A 48 -13.98 28.34 -12.15
CA ASP A 48 -13.60 27.53 -13.31
C ASP A 48 -14.74 26.63 -13.73
N VAL A 49 -14.84 26.40 -15.04
CA VAL A 49 -15.86 25.52 -15.62
C VAL A 49 -15.21 24.51 -16.56
N PHE A 50 -15.53 23.24 -16.33
CA PHE A 50 -15.08 22.13 -17.18
C PHE A 50 -16.27 21.43 -17.81
N ASP A 51 -16.30 21.30 -19.14
CA ASP A 51 -17.31 20.52 -19.83
C ASP A 51 -16.85 19.07 -20.02
N ALA A 52 -17.50 18.17 -19.34
CA ALA A 52 -17.22 16.73 -19.42
C ALA A 52 -17.64 16.09 -20.77
N ARG A 53 -18.44 16.79 -21.59
CA ARG A 53 -18.88 16.33 -22.93
C ARG A 53 -19.47 14.93 -22.90
N ASN A 54 -20.35 14.67 -21.95
CA ASN A 54 -20.98 13.36 -21.71
C ASN A 54 -19.99 12.21 -21.41
N ARG A 55 -18.78 12.51 -20.95
CA ARG A 55 -17.86 11.49 -20.45
C ARG A 55 -18.34 10.97 -19.11
N LEU A 56 -17.94 9.74 -18.80
CA LEU A 56 -18.19 9.14 -17.49
C LEU A 56 -17.35 9.85 -16.42
N ALA A 57 -18.00 10.17 -15.32
CA ALA A 57 -17.36 10.66 -14.10
C ALA A 57 -17.52 9.58 -13.02
N PHE A 58 -16.39 9.07 -12.53
CA PHE A 58 -16.31 8.11 -11.43
C PHE A 58 -15.76 8.77 -10.18
N PRO A 59 -16.03 8.23 -8.99
CA PRO A 59 -15.19 8.50 -7.83
C PRO A 59 -13.73 8.17 -8.18
N GLY A 60 -12.80 8.95 -7.66
CA GLY A 60 -11.38 8.65 -7.84
C GLY A 60 -11.01 7.28 -7.27
N CYS A 61 -10.13 6.57 -7.95
CA CYS A 61 -9.64 5.28 -7.47
C CYS A 61 -8.74 5.47 -6.26
N VAL A 62 -8.87 4.58 -5.27
CA VAL A 62 -7.92 4.44 -4.17
C VAL A 62 -7.01 3.26 -4.49
N ASP A 63 -5.71 3.52 -4.67
CA ASP A 63 -4.71 2.46 -4.78
C ASP A 63 -4.29 2.04 -3.37
N SER A 64 -4.72 0.87 -2.96
CA SER A 64 -4.51 0.36 -1.61
C SER A 64 -3.13 -0.25 -1.38
N HIS A 65 -2.29 -0.38 -2.42
CA HIS A 65 -0.96 -0.95 -2.29
C HIS A 65 -0.03 -0.56 -3.44
N MET A 66 0.66 0.55 -3.27
CA MET A 66 1.61 1.07 -4.23
C MET A 66 3.04 1.00 -3.68
N HIS A 67 4.03 0.79 -4.53
CA HIS A 67 5.43 0.81 -4.16
C HIS A 67 6.12 2.08 -4.67
N ILE A 68 6.84 2.77 -3.78
CA ILE A 68 7.66 3.94 -4.09
C ILE A 68 9.01 3.84 -3.37
N GLY A 69 10.06 4.44 -3.95
CA GLY A 69 11.39 4.49 -3.34
C GLY A 69 12.13 3.15 -3.35
N ILE A 70 11.81 2.25 -4.28
CA ILE A 70 12.43 0.93 -4.38
C ILE A 70 13.51 0.87 -5.48
N TYR A 71 13.23 1.37 -6.67
CA TYR A 71 14.19 1.35 -7.80
C TYR A 71 14.74 2.74 -8.14
N ALA A 72 14.09 3.79 -7.65
CA ALA A 72 14.58 5.15 -7.69
C ALA A 72 14.45 5.78 -6.29
N PRO A 73 15.13 6.92 -6.03
CA PRO A 73 15.00 7.61 -4.76
C PRO A 73 13.55 8.00 -4.45
N LEU A 74 13.14 7.89 -3.18
CA LEU A 74 11.78 8.18 -2.73
C LEU A 74 11.25 9.52 -3.25
N ALA A 75 12.05 10.58 -3.18
CA ALA A 75 11.67 11.90 -3.65
C ALA A 75 11.39 11.97 -5.16
N GLN A 76 12.03 11.13 -5.96
CA GLN A 76 11.80 11.01 -7.39
C GLN A 76 10.55 10.19 -7.67
N ASP A 77 10.43 9.00 -7.06
CA ASP A 77 9.29 8.10 -7.23
C ASP A 77 7.98 8.75 -6.74
N ALA A 78 8.03 9.51 -5.65
CA ALA A 78 6.87 10.26 -5.17
C ALA A 78 6.27 11.16 -6.26
N VAL A 79 7.09 11.74 -7.13
CA VAL A 79 6.63 12.56 -8.26
C VAL A 79 6.20 11.69 -9.43
N SER A 80 7.08 10.79 -9.91
CA SER A 80 6.85 10.04 -11.16
C SER A 80 5.71 9.03 -11.04
N GLU A 81 5.71 8.24 -9.99
CA GLU A 81 4.72 7.18 -9.79
C GLU A 81 3.35 7.75 -9.43
N SER A 82 3.28 8.75 -8.56
CA SER A 82 2.00 9.38 -8.24
C SER A 82 1.41 10.15 -9.42
N LYS A 83 2.25 10.73 -10.30
CA LYS A 83 1.79 11.34 -11.56
C LYS A 83 1.22 10.29 -12.52
N ALA A 84 1.86 9.15 -12.64
CA ALA A 84 1.37 8.04 -13.44
C ALA A 84 0.04 7.52 -12.90
N ALA A 85 -0.05 7.34 -11.57
CA ALA A 85 -1.27 6.96 -10.87
C ALA A 85 -2.42 7.94 -11.12
N ALA A 86 -2.17 9.25 -10.96
CA ALA A 86 -3.14 10.31 -11.23
C ALA A 86 -3.64 10.28 -12.68
N THR A 87 -2.74 10.03 -13.64
CA THR A 87 -3.09 9.90 -15.07
C THR A 87 -4.03 8.71 -15.31
N GLY A 88 -3.91 7.64 -14.51
CA GLY A 88 -4.78 6.47 -14.53
C GLY A 88 -6.11 6.64 -13.78
N GLY A 89 -6.31 7.79 -13.08
CA GLY A 89 -7.54 8.07 -12.32
C GLY A 89 -7.43 7.73 -10.83
N VAL A 90 -6.25 7.43 -10.32
CA VAL A 90 -6.01 7.30 -8.88
C VAL A 90 -6.02 8.68 -8.25
N THR A 91 -6.69 8.83 -7.13
CA THR A 91 -6.74 10.08 -6.35
C THR A 91 -6.13 9.95 -4.96
N SER A 92 -5.99 8.73 -4.46
CA SER A 92 -5.36 8.44 -3.18
C SER A 92 -4.55 7.15 -3.27
N SER A 93 -3.38 7.10 -2.64
CA SER A 93 -2.50 5.93 -2.65
C SER A 93 -2.02 5.56 -1.25
N LEU A 94 -1.96 4.26 -0.99
CA LEU A 94 -1.34 3.71 0.20
C LEU A 94 0.01 3.10 -0.19
N ASN A 95 1.09 3.75 0.23
CA ASN A 95 2.43 3.47 -0.26
C ASN A 95 3.18 2.56 0.70
N TYR A 96 3.59 1.39 0.20
CA TYR A 96 4.40 0.46 0.95
C TYR A 96 5.79 1.03 1.21
N LEU A 97 6.21 0.95 2.46
CA LEU A 97 7.57 1.25 2.88
C LEU A 97 8.04 0.26 3.95
N ARG A 98 9.33 0.03 3.98
CA ARG A 98 10.04 -0.66 5.04
C ARG A 98 11.41 -0.02 5.23
N THR A 99 12.10 -0.39 6.28
CA THR A 99 13.53 -0.13 6.42
C THR A 99 14.34 -1.17 5.60
N GLY A 100 15.63 -0.93 5.40
CA GLY A 100 16.52 -1.83 4.68
C GLY A 100 16.88 -1.40 3.28
N HIS A 101 17.41 -2.32 2.47
CA HIS A 101 17.81 -2.03 1.10
C HIS A 101 16.68 -1.45 0.27
N TYR A 102 17.03 -0.53 -0.61
CA TYR A 102 16.20 0.31 -1.48
C TYR A 102 15.45 1.42 -0.74
N TYR A 103 14.82 1.14 0.37
CA TYR A 103 14.04 2.09 1.13
C TYR A 103 14.96 2.95 2.01
N LEU A 104 15.42 4.06 1.48
CA LEU A 104 16.45 4.96 2.03
C LEU A 104 17.79 4.28 2.32
N ASN A 105 17.96 2.99 1.99
CA ASN A 105 19.11 2.16 2.35
C ASN A 105 19.52 2.29 3.82
N ARG A 106 18.53 2.21 4.69
CA ARG A 106 18.66 2.46 6.12
C ARG A 106 17.84 1.45 6.90
N GLY A 107 18.43 0.86 7.93
CA GLY A 107 17.77 0.05 8.96
C GLY A 107 17.37 0.89 10.18
N GLY A 108 16.92 0.22 11.24
CA GLY A 108 16.61 0.79 12.53
C GLY A 108 15.16 1.25 12.72
N PRO A 109 14.83 1.86 13.87
CA PRO A 109 13.47 2.11 14.28
C PRO A 109 12.73 3.09 13.36
N TYR A 110 11.42 2.88 13.18
CA TYR A 110 10.55 3.76 12.40
C TYR A 110 10.48 5.17 12.95
N ARG A 111 10.63 5.33 14.26
CA ARG A 111 10.71 6.65 14.91
C ARG A 111 11.79 7.54 14.31
N ASP A 112 12.92 6.95 13.93
CA ASP A 112 14.03 7.66 13.29
C ASP A 112 13.91 7.69 11.76
N PHE A 113 13.21 6.73 11.19
CA PHE A 113 13.05 6.57 9.76
C PHE A 113 11.99 7.51 9.17
N MET A 114 10.83 7.63 9.80
CA MET A 114 9.69 8.38 9.27
C MET A 114 9.93 9.87 9.04
N PRO A 115 10.69 10.60 9.88
CA PRO A 115 11.00 12.02 9.61
C PRO A 115 11.64 12.25 8.24
N GLU A 116 12.55 11.37 7.81
CA GLU A 116 13.17 11.47 6.49
C GLU A 116 12.19 11.10 5.37
N VAL A 117 11.32 10.10 5.59
CA VAL A 117 10.25 9.75 4.65
C VAL A 117 9.35 10.95 4.40
N TYR A 118 8.88 11.63 5.44
CA TYR A 118 8.03 12.82 5.29
C TYR A 118 8.75 13.95 4.56
N LYS A 119 9.98 14.25 4.91
CA LYS A 119 10.80 15.27 4.23
C LYS A 119 10.97 14.98 2.74
N GLN A 120 11.11 13.70 2.36
CA GLN A 120 11.23 13.30 0.95
C GLN A 120 9.90 13.19 0.22
N SER A 121 8.79 13.16 0.92
CA SER A 121 7.45 12.99 0.36
C SER A 121 6.69 14.32 0.25
N GLU A 122 6.89 15.22 1.18
CA GLU A 122 6.13 16.48 1.29
C GLU A 122 6.18 17.30 0.01
N GLY A 123 5.00 17.69 -0.47
CA GLY A 123 4.83 18.52 -1.66
C GLY A 123 5.19 17.87 -2.99
N ARG A 124 5.44 16.55 -3.03
CA ARG A 124 5.86 15.81 -4.23
C ARG A 124 4.78 14.96 -4.87
N PHE A 125 3.84 14.48 -4.08
CA PHE A 125 2.76 13.64 -4.61
C PHE A 125 1.72 14.45 -5.39
N TRP A 126 1.24 13.88 -6.48
CA TRP A 126 0.13 14.39 -7.30
C TRP A 126 -1.23 13.90 -6.82
N VAL A 127 -1.26 12.95 -5.89
CA VAL A 127 -2.46 12.35 -5.29
C VAL A 127 -2.33 12.40 -3.78
N ASP A 128 -3.42 12.25 -3.06
CA ASP A 128 -3.36 12.03 -1.62
C ASP A 128 -2.60 10.73 -1.32
N TYR A 129 -1.82 10.72 -0.25
CA TYR A 129 -0.99 9.58 0.07
C TYR A 129 -0.97 9.25 1.56
N GLY A 130 -0.85 7.97 1.84
CA GLY A 130 -0.56 7.42 3.15
C GLY A 130 0.53 6.36 3.05
N PHE A 131 0.93 5.80 4.20
CA PHE A 131 1.94 4.77 4.27
C PHE A 131 1.42 3.47 4.84
N HIS A 132 2.04 2.41 4.43
CA HIS A 132 1.75 1.02 4.69
C HIS A 132 3.07 0.35 5.05
N LEU A 133 3.30 0.09 6.32
CA LEU A 133 4.62 -0.22 6.84
C LEU A 133 4.83 -1.70 7.12
N ALA A 134 6.05 -2.18 6.90
CA ALA A 134 6.44 -3.54 7.26
C ALA A 134 7.23 -3.56 8.58
N PRO A 135 6.68 -4.10 9.67
CA PRO A 135 7.45 -4.38 10.87
C PRO A 135 8.42 -5.55 10.58
N ILE A 136 9.69 -5.27 10.28
CA ILE A 136 10.67 -6.29 9.85
C ILE A 136 11.64 -6.74 10.95
N GLU A 137 11.61 -6.10 12.11
CA GLU A 137 12.37 -6.48 13.29
C GLU A 137 11.51 -6.34 14.56
N SER A 138 11.90 -6.98 15.64
CA SER A 138 11.12 -7.03 16.88
C SER A 138 10.79 -5.64 17.42
N ALA A 139 11.75 -4.71 17.36
CA ALA A 139 11.53 -3.32 17.74
C ALA A 139 10.42 -2.61 16.96
N HIS A 140 10.22 -2.95 15.69
CA HIS A 140 9.14 -2.38 14.88
C HIS A 140 7.75 -2.83 15.35
N ILE A 141 7.64 -4.06 15.92
CA ILE A 141 6.38 -4.54 16.49
C ILE A 141 6.00 -3.69 17.70
N ASP A 142 6.99 -3.32 18.53
CA ASP A 142 6.79 -2.43 19.69
C ASP A 142 6.42 -1.00 19.24
N GLU A 143 6.88 -0.56 18.07
CA GLU A 143 6.55 0.75 17.51
C GLU A 143 5.16 0.81 16.84
N MET A 144 4.46 -0.31 16.61
CA MET A 144 3.16 -0.30 15.94
C MET A 144 2.13 0.60 16.64
N ASP A 145 2.13 0.64 17.97
CA ASP A 145 1.27 1.56 18.73
C ASP A 145 1.58 3.03 18.44
N TYR A 146 2.84 3.40 18.49
CA TYR A 146 3.33 4.74 18.16
C TYR A 146 2.97 5.14 16.71
N LEU A 147 3.10 4.22 15.76
CA LEU A 147 2.75 4.47 14.35
C LEU A 147 1.25 4.73 14.17
N VAL A 148 0.42 3.99 14.88
CA VAL A 148 -1.05 4.17 14.84
C VAL A 148 -1.48 5.48 15.51
N THR A 149 -0.89 5.82 16.66
CA THR A 149 -1.34 6.96 17.48
C THR A 149 -0.75 8.29 17.01
N GLU A 150 0.55 8.34 16.77
CA GLU A 150 1.27 9.58 16.46
C GLU A 150 1.36 9.86 14.96
N HIS A 151 1.38 8.83 14.12
CA HIS A 151 1.52 8.98 12.68
C HIS A 151 0.24 8.67 11.89
N GLY A 152 -0.80 8.14 12.54
CA GLY A 152 -2.03 7.75 11.86
C GLY A 152 -1.80 6.65 10.81
N ILE A 153 -0.83 5.76 11.04
CA ILE A 153 -0.50 4.65 10.14
C ILE A 153 -1.04 3.35 10.74
N PRO A 154 -2.26 2.93 10.40
CA PRO A 154 -2.88 1.74 10.96
C PRO A 154 -2.67 0.47 10.11
N SER A 155 -2.00 0.58 8.97
CA SER A 155 -1.86 -0.51 8.01
C SER A 155 -0.44 -1.04 7.98
N PHE A 156 -0.33 -2.38 8.09
CA PHE A 156 0.96 -3.08 8.12
C PHE A 156 1.01 -4.12 7.00
N LYS A 157 2.23 -4.35 6.46
CA LYS A 157 2.43 -5.27 5.34
C LYS A 157 3.55 -6.26 5.63
N ILE A 158 3.28 -7.52 5.37
CA ILE A 158 4.25 -8.60 5.50
C ILE A 158 4.51 -9.22 4.12
N PHE A 159 5.79 -9.51 3.85
CA PHE A 159 6.21 -10.37 2.73
C PHE A 159 6.77 -11.66 3.30
N MET A 160 6.00 -12.74 3.25
CA MET A 160 6.36 -14.02 3.88
C MET A 160 7.62 -14.67 3.28
N PHE A 161 7.98 -14.30 2.04
CA PHE A 161 9.16 -14.85 1.38
C PHE A 161 10.49 -14.16 1.74
N TYR A 162 10.51 -13.08 2.47
CA TYR A 162 11.77 -12.44 2.87
C TYR A 162 12.66 -13.33 3.74
N GLY A 163 12.12 -14.39 4.32
CA GLY A 163 12.85 -15.32 5.19
C GLY A 163 14.00 -16.10 4.54
N GLY A 164 14.08 -16.20 3.23
CA GLY A 164 15.07 -17.06 2.58
C GLY A 164 15.99 -16.40 1.56
N TYR A 165 15.43 -15.70 0.59
CA TYR A 165 16.14 -14.99 -0.46
C TYR A 165 15.52 -13.64 -0.66
N GLY A 166 16.36 -12.61 -0.71
CA GLY A 166 15.91 -11.31 -1.16
C GLY A 166 15.25 -11.44 -2.54
N LEU A 167 14.02 -11.04 -2.66
CA LEU A 167 13.21 -11.15 -3.87
C LEU A 167 13.86 -10.44 -5.06
N HIS A 168 14.75 -9.51 -4.79
CA HIS A 168 15.39 -8.65 -5.76
C HIS A 168 16.84 -9.03 -6.05
N GLY A 169 17.29 -10.19 -5.56
CA GLY A 169 18.67 -10.62 -5.80
C GLY A 169 19.76 -9.77 -5.15
N ALA A 170 19.39 -8.84 -4.27
CA ALA A 170 20.36 -7.94 -3.62
C ALA A 170 21.21 -8.68 -2.59
N SER A 171 20.68 -9.67 -1.91
CA SER A 171 21.40 -10.56 -0.98
C SER A 171 20.65 -11.86 -0.81
N SER A 172 21.39 -12.97 -0.66
CA SER A 172 20.84 -14.26 -0.25
C SER A 172 20.69 -14.37 1.27
N LYS A 173 21.14 -13.38 2.01
CA LYS A 173 21.06 -13.34 3.47
C LYS A 173 20.00 -12.34 3.91
N GLN A 174 19.02 -12.84 4.67
CA GLN A 174 17.91 -12.05 5.19
C GLN A 174 18.39 -10.79 5.93
N ASN A 175 19.31 -10.97 6.87
CA ASN A 175 19.81 -9.87 7.70
C ASN A 175 20.48 -8.76 6.88
N GLU A 176 21.25 -9.12 5.85
CA GLU A 176 21.87 -8.14 4.97
C GLU A 176 20.86 -7.40 4.11
N PHE A 177 19.87 -8.12 3.57
CA PHE A 177 18.83 -7.53 2.73
C PHE A 177 17.88 -6.60 3.51
N LEU A 178 17.44 -7.03 4.67
CA LEU A 178 16.56 -6.25 5.52
C LEU A 178 17.32 -5.22 6.37
N MET A 179 18.65 -5.31 6.45
CA MET A 179 19.52 -4.47 7.29
C MET A 179 19.15 -4.55 8.77
N ILE A 180 18.78 -5.74 9.24
CA ILE A 180 18.42 -6.04 10.64
C ILE A 180 19.56 -6.72 11.38
N GLY A 181 19.48 -6.74 12.71
CA GLY A 181 20.49 -7.37 13.54
C GLY A 181 20.69 -8.86 13.23
N PRO A 182 21.86 -9.43 13.51
CA PRO A 182 22.17 -10.84 13.21
C PRO A 182 21.29 -11.84 13.96
N ASP A 183 20.76 -11.45 15.09
CA ASP A 183 19.89 -12.27 15.95
C ASP A 183 18.40 -12.10 15.63
N GLU A 184 18.05 -11.12 14.81
CA GLU A 184 16.67 -10.91 14.36
C GLU A 184 16.23 -12.01 13.39
N ARG A 185 14.98 -12.40 13.50
CA ARG A 185 14.35 -13.40 12.64
C ARG A 185 13.07 -12.85 12.06
N TYR A 186 13.01 -12.83 10.75
CA TYR A 186 11.80 -12.50 10.00
C TYR A 186 11.22 -13.81 9.48
N ASP A 187 10.49 -14.51 10.34
CA ASP A 187 9.96 -15.86 10.11
C ASP A 187 8.47 -15.97 10.53
N ILE A 188 7.95 -17.17 10.56
CA ILE A 188 6.53 -17.43 10.89
C ILE A 188 6.17 -16.92 12.29
N ALA A 189 7.07 -17.03 13.27
CA ALA A 189 6.83 -16.53 14.62
C ALA A 189 6.75 -14.99 14.64
N HIS A 190 7.60 -14.33 13.87
CA HIS A 190 7.54 -12.88 13.72
C HIS A 190 6.20 -12.43 13.12
N PHE A 191 5.68 -13.16 12.12
CA PHE A 191 4.37 -12.87 11.52
C PHE A 191 3.23 -13.01 12.55
N GLU A 192 3.29 -14.03 13.39
CA GLU A 192 2.35 -14.21 14.50
C GLU A 192 2.39 -13.01 15.46
N PHE A 193 3.58 -12.55 15.84
CA PHE A 193 3.71 -11.42 16.77
C PHE A 193 3.20 -10.10 16.18
N ILE A 194 3.35 -9.87 14.89
CA ILE A 194 2.73 -8.72 14.20
C ILE A 194 1.20 -8.83 14.29
N MET A 195 0.62 -10.00 14.03
CA MET A 195 -0.84 -10.20 14.11
C MET A 195 -1.36 -10.01 15.54
N ARG A 196 -0.65 -10.53 16.55
CA ARG A 196 -0.99 -10.31 17.97
C ARG A 196 -0.93 -8.84 18.33
N SER A 197 0.08 -8.11 17.87
CA SER A 197 0.18 -6.68 18.10
C SER A 197 -0.96 -5.91 17.43
N ALA A 198 -1.27 -6.23 16.18
CA ALA A 198 -2.39 -5.61 15.47
C ALA A 198 -3.74 -5.87 16.19
N GLN A 199 -3.99 -7.11 16.63
CA GLN A 199 -5.18 -7.44 17.40
C GLN A 199 -5.26 -6.67 18.72
N ARG A 200 -4.18 -6.62 19.48
CA ARG A 200 -4.09 -5.83 20.72
C ARG A 200 -4.41 -4.36 20.48
N LEU A 201 -3.93 -3.79 19.36
CA LEU A 201 -4.23 -2.40 18.99
C LEU A 201 -5.70 -2.19 18.61
N MET A 202 -6.33 -3.15 17.94
CA MET A 202 -7.77 -3.12 17.66
C MET A 202 -8.61 -3.11 18.95
N GLU A 203 -8.20 -3.88 19.94
CA GLU A 203 -8.85 -3.92 21.27
C GLU A 203 -8.60 -2.64 22.05
N THR A 204 -7.39 -2.09 21.99
CA THR A 204 -7.00 -0.87 22.69
C THR A 204 -7.66 0.37 22.11
N TYR A 205 -7.85 0.41 20.79
CA TYR A 205 -8.39 1.55 20.04
C TYR A 205 -9.62 1.15 19.22
N PRO A 206 -10.76 0.84 19.84
CA PRO A 206 -11.95 0.34 19.15
C PRO A 206 -12.47 1.28 18.08
N ASP A 207 -12.31 2.60 18.25
CA ASP A 207 -12.70 3.62 17.27
C ASP A 207 -11.84 3.59 16.00
N ARG A 208 -10.65 2.99 16.06
CA ARG A 208 -9.70 2.83 14.95
C ARG A 208 -9.62 1.38 14.47
N ALA A 209 -10.25 0.44 15.14
CA ALA A 209 -10.10 -0.99 14.90
C ALA A 209 -10.38 -1.39 13.44
N ALA A 210 -11.39 -0.78 12.82
CA ALA A 210 -11.73 -1.05 11.42
C ALA A 210 -10.63 -0.62 10.41
N ASN A 211 -9.73 0.26 10.81
CA ASN A 211 -8.63 0.75 9.97
C ASN A 211 -7.33 0.00 10.22
N ILE A 212 -7.17 -0.65 11.38
CA ILE A 212 -5.96 -1.43 11.69
C ILE A 212 -6.01 -2.74 10.91
N SER A 213 -5.00 -2.98 10.08
CA SER A 213 -4.99 -4.14 9.18
C SER A 213 -3.58 -4.67 8.97
N VAL A 214 -3.51 -5.97 8.67
CA VAL A 214 -2.27 -6.65 8.24
C VAL A 214 -2.50 -7.25 6.87
N SER A 215 -1.70 -6.85 5.90
CA SER A 215 -1.70 -7.42 4.55
C SER A 215 -0.50 -8.34 4.38
N LEU A 216 -0.69 -9.48 3.71
CA LEU A 216 0.38 -10.46 3.52
C LEU A 216 0.59 -10.73 2.02
N HIS A 217 1.85 -10.72 1.61
CA HIS A 217 2.22 -11.34 0.34
C HIS A 217 2.58 -12.80 0.62
N CYS A 218 1.71 -13.68 0.20
CA CYS A 218 1.74 -15.09 0.58
C CYS A 218 2.56 -15.92 -0.41
N GLU A 219 3.83 -16.09 -0.14
CA GLU A 219 4.71 -17.09 -0.77
C GLU A 219 5.71 -17.58 0.28
N LEU A 220 6.05 -18.86 0.29
CA LEU A 220 7.00 -19.42 1.26
C LEU A 220 8.43 -19.35 0.74
N ALA A 221 9.29 -18.69 1.49
CA ALA A 221 10.71 -18.52 1.17
C ALA A 221 11.44 -19.84 0.92
N GLU A 222 11.17 -20.86 1.72
CA GLU A 222 11.80 -22.17 1.62
C GLU A 222 11.49 -22.86 0.29
N ILE A 223 10.22 -22.80 -0.14
CA ILE A 223 9.79 -23.41 -1.42
C ILE A 223 10.37 -22.61 -2.58
N LEU A 224 10.27 -21.29 -2.56
CA LEU A 224 10.85 -20.42 -3.60
C LEU A 224 12.34 -20.67 -3.77
N ASN A 225 13.07 -20.75 -2.67
CA ASN A 225 14.50 -21.02 -2.68
C ASN A 225 14.84 -22.38 -3.29
N ALA A 226 14.11 -23.44 -2.90
CA ALA A 226 14.31 -24.77 -3.42
C ALA A 226 14.06 -24.84 -4.94
N TYR A 227 12.94 -24.26 -5.39
CA TYR A 227 12.57 -24.27 -6.81
C TYR A 227 13.47 -23.37 -7.66
N THR A 228 13.91 -22.24 -7.15
CA THR A 228 14.91 -21.38 -7.82
C THR A 228 16.17 -22.19 -8.12
N LYS A 229 16.72 -22.90 -7.13
CA LYS A 229 17.90 -23.74 -7.31
C LYS A 229 17.68 -24.88 -8.29
N ILE A 230 16.48 -25.47 -8.35
CA ILE A 230 16.14 -26.49 -9.33
C ILE A 230 16.17 -25.91 -10.74
N VAL A 231 15.48 -24.77 -10.96
CA VAL A 231 15.41 -24.09 -12.26
C VAL A 231 16.79 -23.67 -12.75
N GLU A 232 17.61 -23.10 -11.86
CA GLU A 232 19.00 -22.71 -12.18
C GLU A 232 19.85 -23.92 -12.55
N ARG A 233 19.78 -24.99 -11.79
CA ARG A 233 20.54 -26.22 -12.05
C ARG A 233 20.15 -26.88 -13.37
N GLU A 234 18.88 -26.87 -13.71
CA GLU A 234 18.40 -27.45 -14.98
C GLU A 234 18.76 -26.62 -16.19
N GLY A 235 18.84 -25.29 -16.06
CA GLY A 235 19.27 -24.36 -17.10
C GLY A 235 18.41 -24.37 -18.38
N LYS A 236 17.20 -24.95 -18.33
CA LYS A 236 16.31 -25.13 -19.49
C LYS A 236 15.42 -23.93 -19.76
N LEU A 237 15.13 -23.13 -18.75
CA LEU A 237 14.19 -22.03 -18.81
C LEU A 237 14.90 -20.69 -18.59
N THR A 238 14.38 -19.64 -19.25
CA THR A 238 14.91 -18.28 -19.11
C THR A 238 13.79 -17.26 -18.97
N GLY A 239 14.10 -16.06 -18.52
CA GLY A 239 13.16 -14.94 -18.41
C GLY A 239 11.93 -15.29 -17.56
N LEU A 240 10.73 -14.89 -18.01
CA LEU A 240 9.49 -15.11 -17.28
C LEU A 240 9.11 -16.58 -17.09
N HIS A 241 9.56 -17.48 -17.97
CA HIS A 241 9.32 -18.90 -17.80
C HIS A 241 10.13 -19.46 -16.62
N ALA A 242 11.37 -19.07 -16.48
CA ALA A 242 12.19 -19.43 -15.32
C ALA A 242 11.61 -18.84 -14.02
N TYR A 243 11.20 -17.58 -14.07
CA TYR A 243 10.56 -16.91 -12.94
C TYR A 243 9.29 -17.65 -12.48
N SER A 244 8.40 -18.00 -13.40
CA SER A 244 7.17 -18.75 -13.10
C SER A 244 7.45 -20.14 -12.55
N ALA A 245 8.41 -20.86 -13.13
CA ALA A 245 8.78 -22.21 -12.67
C ALA A 245 9.42 -22.22 -11.26
N ALA A 246 10.09 -21.12 -10.88
CA ALA A 246 10.64 -20.94 -9.55
C ALA A 246 9.58 -20.59 -8.48
N ARG A 247 8.33 -20.31 -8.90
CA ARG A 247 7.21 -19.93 -8.03
C ARG A 247 6.02 -20.89 -8.21
N PRO A 248 6.12 -22.12 -7.71
CA PRO A 248 5.04 -23.07 -7.87
C PRO A 248 3.81 -22.63 -7.05
N PRO A 249 2.57 -22.84 -7.56
CA PRO A 249 1.34 -22.37 -6.91
C PRO A 249 1.15 -22.85 -5.48
N HIS A 250 1.68 -24.02 -5.13
CA HIS A 250 1.59 -24.55 -3.77
C HIS A 250 2.42 -23.75 -2.74
N SER A 251 3.40 -22.94 -3.18
CA SER A 251 4.10 -22.00 -2.30
C SER A 251 3.14 -20.92 -1.79
N GLU A 252 2.32 -20.39 -2.67
CA GLU A 252 1.28 -19.41 -2.33
C GLU A 252 0.17 -20.05 -1.48
N GLY A 253 -0.39 -21.21 -1.93
CA GLY A 253 -1.46 -21.89 -1.23
C GLY A 253 -1.10 -22.28 0.21
N LEU A 254 0.12 -22.77 0.44
CA LEU A 254 0.57 -23.10 1.79
C LEU A 254 0.81 -21.84 2.63
N ALA A 255 1.32 -20.76 2.05
CA ALA A 255 1.49 -19.48 2.75
C ALA A 255 0.15 -18.87 3.18
N ILE A 256 -0.86 -18.90 2.29
CA ILE A 256 -2.24 -18.48 2.60
C ILE A 256 -2.80 -19.31 3.76
N TRP A 257 -2.59 -20.62 3.74
CA TRP A 257 -3.06 -21.49 4.81
C TRP A 257 -2.41 -21.18 6.16
N ILE A 258 -1.08 -20.97 6.18
CA ILE A 258 -0.34 -20.55 7.38
C ILE A 258 -0.86 -19.19 7.89
N ALA A 259 -0.97 -18.21 7.01
CA ALA A 259 -1.46 -16.88 7.37
C ALA A 259 -2.88 -16.93 7.96
N SER A 260 -3.78 -17.68 7.34
CA SER A 260 -5.16 -17.87 7.81
C SER A 260 -5.22 -18.57 9.16
N TYR A 261 -4.36 -19.57 9.37
CA TYR A 261 -4.25 -20.27 10.64
C TYR A 261 -3.77 -19.33 11.75
N LEU A 262 -2.69 -18.57 11.50
CA LEU A 262 -2.17 -17.59 12.46
C LEU A 262 -3.20 -16.49 12.78
N ALA A 263 -3.92 -16.01 11.78
CA ALA A 263 -4.97 -15.02 11.99
C ALA A 263 -6.07 -15.55 12.92
N ASN A 264 -6.47 -16.82 12.75
CA ASN A 264 -7.43 -17.48 13.63
C ASN A 264 -6.88 -17.61 15.07
N GLU A 265 -5.64 -18.09 15.23
CA GLU A 265 -5.01 -18.26 16.54
C GLU A 265 -4.78 -16.95 17.30
N THR A 266 -4.60 -15.87 16.58
CA THR A 266 -4.36 -14.54 17.14
C THR A 266 -5.61 -13.68 17.23
N ASN A 267 -6.75 -14.16 16.74
CA ASN A 267 -7.99 -13.39 16.53
C ASN A 267 -7.80 -12.10 15.73
N CYS A 268 -6.77 -12.03 14.88
CA CYS A 268 -6.52 -10.89 14.01
C CYS A 268 -7.49 -10.95 12.81
N VAL A 269 -8.63 -10.29 12.94
CA VAL A 269 -9.76 -10.43 11.99
C VAL A 269 -9.62 -9.58 10.73
N ASN A 270 -8.77 -8.56 10.74
CA ASN A 270 -8.61 -7.65 9.62
C ASN A 270 -7.31 -7.94 8.87
N ILE A 271 -7.32 -9.02 8.08
CA ILE A 271 -6.19 -9.43 7.24
C ILE A 271 -6.57 -9.41 5.76
N ASN A 272 -5.58 -9.13 4.91
CA ASN A 272 -5.66 -9.23 3.45
C ASN A 272 -4.53 -10.17 2.97
N LEU A 273 -4.89 -11.17 2.18
CA LEU A 273 -3.96 -12.20 1.67
C LEU A 273 -3.71 -12.02 0.19
#